data_932897a52763fe446c60b7cdd6864e92
#
_entry.id   932897a52763fe446c60b7cdd6864e92
#
_cell.length_a   1.000
_cell.length_b   1.000
_cell.length_c   1.000
_cell.angle_alpha   90.00
_cell.angle_beta   90.00
_cell.angle_gamma   90.00
#
_symmetry.space_group_name_H-M   'P 1'
#
loop_
_entity.id
_entity.type
_entity.pdbx_description
1 polymer ?
#
loop_
_entity_poly.entity_id
_entity_poly.type
_entity_poly.pdbx_seq_one_letter_code
_entity_poly.pdbx_strand_id
1 'polypeptide(L)'
;MIEAENLSKHYGPKVAVDGISFRVEPGTVTGFLGPNGAGKSTTMRMIMGLDAPTSGRVTVNGKPYAKHAAPLHEVGALLEAKAVHTGRSARNHLRALAATHGMPSKRVDEVIEMTGLSAVANKRVGGFSLGMGQRLGIAAAMLGDPRTLILDEPVNGLDPEGVKWVRTLGRYLAAEGRTVFLSSHLMSEMAITADQLIVIGRGKIITSGPVQSVIDATAGTSVTVRTPRASELAELLVSDGVSISASEPGLLAVRGVESSVIGETAARHGIALHELIPVRASLEEAYMTLTAGEVEYTSTASGATTQDGPLA
;
A
#
# COMPACT_ATOMS: atom_id res chain seq x y z
N MET A 1 9.52 -14.43 7.30
CA MET A 1 8.98 -13.57 8.39
C MET A 1 9.89 -12.36 8.60
N ILE A 2 9.31 -11.19 8.79
CA ILE A 2 10.06 -9.98 9.22
C ILE A 2 9.58 -9.60 10.62
N GLU A 3 10.50 -9.27 11.52
CA GLU A 3 10.19 -8.83 12.88
C GLU A 3 10.97 -7.57 13.20
N ALA A 4 10.25 -6.51 13.56
CA ALA A 4 10.79 -5.24 14.02
C ALA A 4 10.38 -5.02 15.48
N GLU A 5 11.31 -4.61 16.34
CA GLU A 5 11.06 -4.36 17.75
C GLU A 5 11.66 -3.01 18.14
N ASN A 6 10.80 -2.09 18.56
CA ASN A 6 11.12 -0.73 18.99
C ASN A 6 12.09 -0.02 18.01
N LEU A 7 11.86 -0.26 16.70
CA LEU A 7 12.74 0.19 15.64
C LEU A 7 12.64 1.70 15.46
N SER A 8 13.77 2.42 15.58
CA SER A 8 13.83 3.87 15.40
C SER A 8 14.95 4.27 14.47
N LYS A 9 14.75 5.36 13.73
CA LYS A 9 15.76 5.98 12.88
C LYS A 9 15.68 7.50 12.93
N HIS A 10 16.81 8.10 13.33
CA HIS A 10 16.97 9.54 13.33
C HIS A 10 18.05 9.93 12.32
N TYR A 11 17.83 11.02 11.61
CA TYR A 11 18.80 11.68 10.73
C TYR A 11 19.05 13.10 11.29
N GLY A 12 20.03 13.22 12.17
CA GLY A 12 20.22 14.46 12.95
C GLY A 12 18.96 14.76 13.79
N PRO A 13 18.37 15.95 13.66
CA PRO A 13 17.16 16.32 14.40
C PRO A 13 15.87 15.70 13.83
N LYS A 14 15.91 15.15 12.62
CA LYS A 14 14.73 14.58 11.98
C LYS A 14 14.53 13.12 12.44
N VAL A 15 13.36 12.85 13.05
CA VAL A 15 12.92 11.49 13.38
C VAL A 15 12.17 10.95 12.17
N ALA A 16 12.75 9.95 11.51
CA ALA A 16 12.15 9.32 10.33
C ALA A 16 11.29 8.11 10.71
N VAL A 17 11.67 7.38 11.77
CA VAL A 17 10.95 6.24 12.34
C VAL A 17 11.11 6.31 13.84
N ASP A 18 10.03 6.11 14.61
CA ASP A 18 9.96 6.32 16.05
C ASP A 18 9.34 5.12 16.77
N GLY A 19 10.17 4.21 17.24
CA GLY A 19 9.81 3.11 18.14
C GLY A 19 8.80 2.11 17.57
N ILE A 20 8.81 1.85 16.26
CA ILE A 20 7.84 0.95 15.65
C ILE A 20 8.15 -0.52 15.94
N SER A 21 7.08 -1.28 16.22
CA SER A 21 7.16 -2.73 16.38
C SER A 21 6.08 -3.39 15.52
N PHE A 22 6.48 -4.36 14.69
CA PHE A 22 5.55 -5.08 13.82
C PHE A 22 6.11 -6.43 13.38
N ARG A 23 5.23 -7.27 12.85
CA ARG A 23 5.56 -8.54 12.20
C ARG A 23 4.96 -8.61 10.81
N VAL A 24 5.69 -9.27 9.90
CA VAL A 24 5.19 -9.65 8.57
C VAL A 24 5.30 -11.16 8.48
N GLU A 25 4.16 -11.80 8.45
CA GLU A 25 4.07 -13.26 8.52
C GLU A 25 4.28 -13.90 7.14
N PRO A 26 4.83 -15.12 7.08
CA PRO A 26 4.86 -15.89 5.85
C PRO A 26 3.45 -16.34 5.44
N GLY A 27 3.26 -16.61 4.15
CA GLY A 27 1.98 -17.04 3.61
C GLY A 27 0.97 -15.93 3.39
N THR A 28 1.34 -14.67 3.64
CA THR A 28 0.47 -13.50 3.48
C THR A 28 1.16 -12.38 2.70
N VAL A 29 0.35 -11.56 2.04
CA VAL A 29 0.78 -10.28 1.49
C VAL A 29 0.49 -9.19 2.51
N THR A 30 1.54 -8.57 3.05
CA THR A 30 1.40 -7.44 3.99
C THR A 30 1.67 -6.13 3.26
N GLY A 31 0.68 -5.24 3.26
CA GLY A 31 0.77 -3.88 2.75
C GLY A 31 1.30 -2.91 3.80
N PHE A 32 2.23 -2.04 3.41
CA PHE A 32 2.78 -0.99 4.23
C PHE A 32 2.35 0.37 3.69
N LEU A 33 1.32 0.95 4.28
CA LEU A 33 0.67 2.18 3.83
C LEU A 33 1.12 3.39 4.64
N GLY A 34 1.22 4.52 3.98
CA GLY A 34 1.51 5.79 4.63
C GLY A 34 1.77 6.88 3.59
N PRO A 35 1.64 8.17 3.96
CA PRO A 35 1.94 9.27 3.06
C PRO A 35 3.43 9.32 2.72
N ASN A 36 3.80 10.14 1.75
CA ASN A 36 5.20 10.41 1.45
C ASN A 36 5.88 11.04 2.68
N GLY A 37 7.09 10.56 3.00
CA GLY A 37 7.81 10.99 4.20
C GLY A 37 7.41 10.28 5.49
N ALA A 38 6.40 9.40 5.51
CA ALA A 38 5.95 8.69 6.71
C ALA A 38 6.96 7.70 7.32
N GLY A 39 8.06 7.36 6.60
CA GLY A 39 9.08 6.43 7.08
C GLY A 39 9.11 5.08 6.37
N LYS A 40 8.25 4.82 5.36
CA LYS A 40 8.16 3.53 4.65
C LYS A 40 9.51 3.07 4.09
N SER A 41 10.09 3.82 3.17
CA SER A 41 11.38 3.46 2.54
C SER A 41 12.52 3.39 3.57
N THR A 42 12.54 4.26 4.58
CA THR A 42 13.51 4.19 5.67
C THR A 42 13.40 2.88 6.45
N THR A 43 12.19 2.45 6.76
CA THR A 43 11.94 1.16 7.43
C THR A 43 12.42 -0.02 6.56
N MET A 44 12.07 -0.03 5.27
CA MET A 44 12.53 -1.09 4.35
C MET A 44 14.05 -1.12 4.20
N ARG A 45 14.71 0.05 4.16
CA ARG A 45 16.19 0.16 4.13
C ARG A 45 16.82 -0.40 5.41
N MET A 46 16.21 -0.18 6.58
CA MET A 46 16.69 -0.78 7.83
C MET A 46 16.53 -2.30 7.84
N ILE A 47 15.41 -2.83 7.31
CA ILE A 47 15.20 -4.28 7.18
C ILE A 47 16.29 -4.91 6.31
N MET A 48 16.68 -4.24 5.22
CA MET A 48 17.76 -4.68 4.32
C MET A 48 19.17 -4.38 4.82
N GLY A 49 19.31 -3.77 6.01
CA GLY A 49 20.61 -3.42 6.57
C GLY A 49 21.37 -2.33 5.80
N LEU A 50 20.69 -1.58 4.93
CA LEU A 50 21.26 -0.45 4.19
C LEU A 50 21.40 0.79 5.09
N ASP A 51 20.50 0.92 6.06
CA ASP A 51 20.58 1.94 7.11
C ASP A 51 20.61 1.24 8.48
N ALA A 52 21.57 1.60 9.32
CA ALA A 52 21.60 1.12 10.69
C ALA A 52 20.49 1.82 11.50
N PRO A 53 19.69 1.09 12.31
CA PRO A 53 18.76 1.70 13.25
C PRO A 53 19.50 2.60 14.25
N THR A 54 18.83 3.67 14.71
CA THR A 54 19.31 4.46 15.86
C THR A 54 19.08 3.70 17.16
N SER A 55 17.94 2.99 17.26
CA SER A 55 17.64 2.07 18.37
C SER A 55 16.67 0.98 17.90
N GLY A 56 16.50 -0.04 18.74
CA GLY A 56 15.69 -1.20 18.41
C GLY A 56 16.41 -2.20 17.50
N ARG A 57 15.68 -3.17 16.99
CA ARG A 57 16.21 -4.22 16.13
C ARG A 57 15.22 -4.65 15.07
N VAL A 58 15.75 -5.20 13.98
CA VAL A 58 14.95 -5.83 12.94
C VAL A 58 15.62 -7.12 12.44
N THR A 59 14.85 -8.15 12.22
CA THR A 59 15.28 -9.44 11.67
C THR A 59 14.42 -9.83 10.48
N VAL A 60 15.03 -10.57 9.57
CA VAL A 60 14.32 -11.26 8.49
C VAL A 60 14.67 -12.73 8.61
N ASN A 61 13.67 -13.61 8.60
CA ASN A 61 13.84 -15.05 8.77
C ASN A 61 14.73 -15.39 9.99
N GLY A 62 14.50 -14.69 11.12
CA GLY A 62 15.15 -14.90 12.40
C GLY A 62 16.55 -14.31 12.56
N LYS A 63 17.11 -13.61 11.55
CA LYS A 63 18.44 -12.99 11.61
C LYS A 63 18.44 -11.58 11.01
N PRO A 64 19.32 -10.67 11.47
CA PRO A 64 19.60 -9.45 10.72
C PRO A 64 20.07 -9.79 9.29
N TYR A 65 19.65 -9.02 8.30
CA TYR A 65 19.94 -9.30 6.89
C TYR A 65 21.45 -9.57 6.63
N ALA A 66 22.34 -8.74 7.16
CA ALA A 66 23.78 -8.88 6.97
C ALA A 66 24.41 -10.16 7.59
N LYS A 67 23.66 -10.90 8.41
CA LYS A 67 24.10 -12.15 9.04
C LYS A 67 23.66 -13.42 8.31
N HIS A 68 22.97 -13.29 7.18
CA HIS A 68 22.64 -14.42 6.32
C HIS A 68 23.84 -14.84 5.48
N ALA A 69 24.14 -16.13 5.42
CA ALA A 69 25.23 -16.68 4.62
C ALA A 69 24.97 -16.55 3.11
N ALA A 70 23.70 -16.63 2.71
CA ALA A 70 23.25 -16.51 1.31
C ALA A 70 22.05 -15.54 1.24
N PRO A 71 22.29 -14.22 1.42
CA PRO A 71 21.21 -13.26 1.64
C PRO A 71 20.21 -13.16 0.48
N LEU A 72 20.61 -13.35 -0.77
CA LEU A 72 19.71 -13.31 -1.93
C LEU A 72 18.70 -14.48 -1.98
N HIS A 73 19.01 -15.60 -1.33
CA HIS A 73 18.06 -16.71 -1.17
C HIS A 73 17.07 -16.46 -0.03
N GLU A 74 17.42 -15.58 0.88
CA GLU A 74 16.56 -15.24 2.01
C GLU A 74 15.67 -14.05 1.69
N VAL A 75 16.22 -13.01 1.05
CA VAL A 75 15.50 -11.75 0.79
C VAL A 75 15.77 -11.25 -0.62
N GLY A 76 14.71 -11.04 -1.37
CA GLY A 76 14.71 -10.23 -2.59
C GLY A 76 14.10 -8.87 -2.30
N ALA A 77 14.73 -7.81 -2.77
CA ALA A 77 14.22 -6.46 -2.53
C ALA A 77 14.27 -5.59 -3.77
N LEU A 78 13.19 -4.81 -3.98
CA LEU A 78 13.14 -3.68 -4.89
C LEU A 78 12.87 -2.43 -4.06
N LEU A 79 13.90 -1.61 -3.83
CA LEU A 79 13.77 -0.34 -3.11
C LEU A 79 13.89 0.86 -4.04
N GLU A 80 14.59 0.71 -5.16
CA GLU A 80 14.77 1.76 -6.15
C GLU A 80 14.94 1.15 -7.57
N ALA A 81 13.96 1.34 -8.44
CA ALA A 81 13.98 0.78 -9.79
C ALA A 81 15.04 1.40 -10.71
N LYS A 82 15.55 2.60 -10.38
CA LYS A 82 16.53 3.33 -11.20
C LYS A 82 17.99 3.00 -10.89
N ALA A 83 18.27 2.11 -9.95
CA ALA A 83 19.63 1.75 -9.51
C ALA A 83 20.43 0.90 -10.53
N VAL A 84 19.99 0.80 -11.79
CA VAL A 84 20.61 -0.01 -12.83
C VAL A 84 21.48 0.83 -13.75
N HIS A 85 22.69 0.36 -14.05
CA HIS A 85 23.59 1.04 -15.00
C HIS A 85 22.97 1.08 -16.40
N THR A 86 22.71 2.27 -16.92
CA THR A 86 21.96 2.52 -18.16
C THR A 86 22.59 1.95 -19.43
N GLY A 87 23.91 1.77 -19.45
CA GLY A 87 24.66 1.19 -20.55
C GLY A 87 24.60 -0.34 -20.67
N ARG A 88 24.12 -1.04 -19.62
CA ARG A 88 23.98 -2.51 -19.63
C ARG A 88 22.64 -2.92 -20.23
N SER A 89 22.59 -4.09 -20.88
CA SER A 89 21.30 -4.73 -21.18
C SER A 89 20.71 -5.35 -19.91
N ALA A 90 19.37 -5.55 -19.90
CA ALA A 90 18.69 -6.20 -18.76
C ALA A 90 19.30 -7.59 -18.48
N ARG A 91 19.51 -8.40 -19.51
CA ARG A 91 20.15 -9.72 -19.39
C ARG A 91 21.55 -9.63 -18.78
N ASN A 92 22.38 -8.70 -19.23
CA ASN A 92 23.74 -8.57 -18.70
C ASN A 92 23.76 -8.00 -17.28
N HIS A 93 22.79 -7.17 -16.91
CA HIS A 93 22.61 -6.73 -15.52
C HIS A 93 22.31 -7.92 -14.60
N LEU A 94 21.33 -8.74 -14.96
CA LEU A 94 20.94 -9.92 -14.17
C LEU A 94 22.05 -10.98 -14.13
N ARG A 95 22.78 -11.18 -15.25
CA ARG A 95 23.96 -12.08 -15.30
C ARG A 95 25.07 -11.61 -14.38
N ALA A 96 25.33 -10.30 -14.30
CA ALA A 96 26.33 -9.77 -13.39
C ALA A 96 25.95 -10.03 -11.94
N LEU A 97 24.69 -9.82 -11.56
CA LEU A 97 24.19 -10.15 -10.22
C LEU A 97 24.25 -11.67 -9.94
N ALA A 98 23.82 -12.49 -10.88
CA ALA A 98 23.87 -13.95 -10.74
C ALA A 98 25.31 -14.45 -10.55
N ALA A 99 26.27 -13.92 -11.31
CA ALA A 99 27.68 -14.31 -11.23
C ALA A 99 28.30 -13.99 -9.86
N THR A 100 27.96 -12.85 -9.25
CA THR A 100 28.48 -12.48 -7.91
C THR A 100 28.00 -13.42 -6.79
N HIS A 101 26.97 -14.24 -7.06
CA HIS A 101 26.41 -15.18 -6.09
C HIS A 101 26.44 -16.64 -6.56
N GLY A 102 27.21 -16.93 -7.62
CA GLY A 102 27.34 -18.29 -8.15
C GLY A 102 26.07 -18.90 -8.75
N MET A 103 25.09 -18.08 -9.14
CA MET A 103 23.83 -18.55 -9.68
C MET A 103 23.94 -18.99 -11.15
N PRO A 104 23.25 -20.04 -11.59
CA PRO A 104 23.34 -20.51 -12.97
C PRO A 104 22.65 -19.53 -13.95
N SER A 105 23.17 -19.48 -15.20
CA SER A 105 22.58 -18.63 -16.27
C SER A 105 21.12 -18.96 -16.55
N LYS A 106 20.70 -20.20 -16.35
CA LYS A 106 19.30 -20.64 -16.49
C LYS A 106 18.36 -19.81 -15.61
N ARG A 107 18.78 -19.50 -14.37
CA ARG A 107 17.97 -18.68 -13.46
C ARG A 107 17.73 -17.26 -13.99
N VAL A 108 18.70 -16.70 -14.70
CA VAL A 108 18.55 -15.40 -15.37
C VAL A 108 17.45 -15.44 -16.45
N ASP A 109 17.41 -16.52 -17.23
CA ASP A 109 16.39 -16.68 -18.27
C ASP A 109 14.99 -16.85 -17.64
N GLU A 110 14.88 -17.63 -16.58
CA GLU A 110 13.63 -17.84 -15.82
C GLU A 110 13.05 -16.51 -15.29
N VAL A 111 13.86 -15.66 -14.64
CA VAL A 111 13.35 -14.40 -14.10
C VAL A 111 13.03 -13.38 -15.19
N ILE A 112 13.74 -13.41 -16.34
CA ILE A 112 13.42 -12.58 -17.51
C ILE A 112 12.05 -12.97 -18.07
N GLU A 113 11.78 -14.26 -18.19
CA GLU A 113 10.49 -14.78 -18.66
C GLU A 113 9.37 -14.45 -17.67
N MET A 114 9.56 -14.75 -16.38
CA MET A 114 8.62 -14.47 -15.30
C MET A 114 8.16 -13.00 -15.28
N THR A 115 9.07 -12.07 -15.58
CA THR A 115 8.79 -10.62 -15.55
C THR A 115 8.35 -10.06 -16.90
N GLY A 116 8.22 -10.89 -17.94
CA GLY A 116 7.78 -10.48 -19.27
C GLY A 116 8.79 -9.61 -20.02
N LEU A 117 10.08 -9.73 -19.69
CA LEU A 117 11.16 -8.95 -20.31
C LEU A 117 11.85 -9.64 -21.49
N SER A 118 11.41 -10.82 -21.92
CA SER A 118 12.07 -11.66 -22.94
C SER A 118 12.35 -10.91 -24.23
N ALA A 119 11.38 -10.15 -24.76
CA ALA A 119 11.50 -9.41 -26.02
C ALA A 119 12.51 -8.24 -25.95
N VAL A 120 12.81 -7.74 -24.75
CA VAL A 120 13.67 -6.57 -24.53
C VAL A 120 14.92 -6.87 -23.70
N ALA A 121 15.14 -8.12 -23.34
CA ALA A 121 16.23 -8.55 -22.45
C ALA A 121 17.62 -8.11 -22.91
N ASN A 122 17.84 -8.03 -24.21
CA ASN A 122 19.11 -7.63 -24.82
C ASN A 122 19.21 -6.11 -25.08
N LYS A 123 18.13 -5.33 -24.89
CA LYS A 123 18.14 -3.87 -25.04
C LYS A 123 18.82 -3.23 -23.83
N ARG A 124 19.51 -2.09 -24.06
CA ARG A 124 20.12 -1.29 -22.98
C ARG A 124 19.04 -0.70 -22.07
N VAL A 125 19.26 -0.77 -20.76
CA VAL A 125 18.31 -0.28 -19.75
C VAL A 125 18.05 1.22 -19.85
N GLY A 126 19.01 2.00 -20.37
CA GLY A 126 18.80 3.44 -20.59
C GLY A 126 17.64 3.79 -21.53
N GLY A 127 17.18 2.85 -22.36
CA GLY A 127 15.99 3.01 -23.21
C GLY A 127 14.70 2.38 -22.65
N PHE A 128 14.70 1.94 -21.38
CA PHE A 128 13.55 1.32 -20.75
C PHE A 128 12.53 2.37 -20.30
N SER A 129 11.24 2.06 -20.47
CA SER A 129 10.18 2.80 -19.76
C SER A 129 10.30 2.57 -18.25
N LEU A 130 9.63 3.43 -17.45
CA LEU A 130 9.59 3.26 -16.00
C LEU A 130 9.07 1.86 -15.62
N GLY A 131 8.00 1.40 -16.26
CA GLY A 131 7.43 0.07 -16.02
C GLY A 131 8.39 -1.08 -16.40
N MET A 132 9.16 -0.94 -17.49
CA MET A 132 10.21 -1.92 -17.82
C MET A 132 11.32 -1.92 -16.76
N GLY A 133 11.67 -0.77 -16.21
CA GLY A 133 12.62 -0.64 -15.11
C GLY A 133 12.12 -1.34 -13.85
N GLN A 134 10.84 -1.16 -13.47
CA GLN A 134 10.20 -1.85 -12.36
C GLN A 134 10.24 -3.38 -12.54
N ARG A 135 9.84 -3.87 -13.71
CA ARG A 135 9.90 -5.31 -14.02
C ARG A 135 11.33 -5.87 -13.90
N LEU A 136 12.34 -5.12 -14.35
CA LEU A 136 13.74 -5.50 -14.19
C LEU A 136 14.19 -5.52 -12.72
N GLY A 137 13.76 -4.55 -11.92
CA GLY A 137 14.02 -4.52 -10.49
C GLY A 137 13.40 -5.72 -9.75
N ILE A 138 12.17 -6.09 -10.12
CA ILE A 138 11.50 -7.29 -9.59
C ILE A 138 12.23 -8.56 -10.07
N ALA A 139 12.69 -8.62 -11.34
CA ALA A 139 13.51 -9.74 -11.83
C ALA A 139 14.80 -9.90 -11.01
N ALA A 140 15.47 -8.80 -10.69
CA ALA A 140 16.66 -8.81 -9.84
C ALA A 140 16.35 -9.28 -8.41
N ALA A 141 15.24 -8.81 -7.83
CA ALA A 141 14.77 -9.24 -6.52
C ALA A 141 14.46 -10.75 -6.47
N MET A 142 13.89 -11.29 -7.56
CA MET A 142 13.51 -12.70 -7.68
C MET A 142 14.68 -13.63 -8.08
N LEU A 143 15.85 -13.09 -8.39
CA LEU A 143 16.97 -13.86 -8.93
C LEU A 143 17.42 -14.99 -8.00
N GLY A 144 17.48 -14.73 -6.69
CA GLY A 144 17.88 -15.70 -5.68
C GLY A 144 16.77 -16.67 -5.23
N ASP A 145 15.59 -16.61 -5.83
CA ASP A 145 14.40 -17.37 -5.38
C ASP A 145 14.11 -17.17 -3.88
N PRO A 146 13.92 -15.93 -3.44
CA PRO A 146 13.94 -15.58 -2.03
C PRO A 146 12.70 -16.08 -1.26
N ARG A 147 12.90 -16.38 0.02
CA ARG A 147 11.81 -16.69 0.96
C ARG A 147 10.99 -15.46 1.36
N THR A 148 11.60 -14.29 1.29
CA THR A 148 10.97 -13.02 1.63
C THR A 148 11.15 -12.04 0.47
N LEU A 149 10.08 -11.41 0.02
CA LEU A 149 10.09 -10.39 -1.03
C LEU A 149 9.67 -9.04 -0.43
N ILE A 150 10.50 -8.02 -0.63
CA ILE A 150 10.27 -6.64 -0.17
C ILE A 150 10.21 -5.73 -1.38
N LEU A 151 9.09 -5.04 -1.58
CA LEU A 151 8.88 -4.16 -2.73
C LEU A 151 8.46 -2.77 -2.27
N ASP A 152 9.27 -1.76 -2.56
CA ASP A 152 8.91 -0.36 -2.30
C ASP A 152 8.28 0.25 -3.55
N GLU A 153 6.98 0.59 -3.44
CA GLU A 153 6.16 1.18 -4.51
C GLU A 153 6.27 0.42 -5.86
N PRO A 154 6.06 -0.91 -5.89
CA PRO A 154 6.36 -1.73 -7.08
C PRO A 154 5.47 -1.44 -8.28
N VAL A 155 4.31 -0.82 -8.08
CA VAL A 155 3.33 -0.55 -9.13
C VAL A 155 3.51 0.82 -9.78
N ASN A 156 4.42 1.65 -9.27
CA ASN A 156 4.65 2.98 -9.82
C ASN A 156 5.12 2.93 -11.28
N GLY A 157 4.36 3.61 -12.15
CA GLY A 157 4.67 3.70 -13.59
C GLY A 157 4.40 2.43 -14.38
N LEU A 158 3.71 1.46 -13.80
CA LEU A 158 3.13 0.33 -14.52
C LEU A 158 1.78 0.72 -15.14
N ASP A 159 1.48 0.11 -16.26
CA ASP A 159 0.15 0.08 -16.84
C ASP A 159 -0.80 -0.84 -16.03
N PRO A 160 -2.11 -0.81 -16.25
CA PRO A 160 -3.07 -1.64 -15.51
C PRO A 160 -2.76 -3.14 -15.56
N GLU A 161 -2.21 -3.63 -16.68
CA GLU A 161 -1.79 -5.02 -16.81
C GLU A 161 -0.57 -5.32 -15.93
N GLY A 162 0.40 -4.42 -15.88
CA GLY A 162 1.56 -4.52 -14.99
C GLY A 162 1.18 -4.49 -13.51
N VAL A 163 0.24 -3.65 -13.12
CA VAL A 163 -0.31 -3.61 -11.74
C VAL A 163 -0.95 -4.96 -11.38
N LYS A 164 -1.81 -5.48 -12.27
CA LYS A 164 -2.43 -6.80 -12.08
C LYS A 164 -1.39 -7.92 -11.99
N TRP A 165 -0.32 -7.83 -12.80
CA TRP A 165 0.77 -8.80 -12.77
C TRP A 165 1.51 -8.79 -11.42
N VAL A 166 1.89 -7.61 -10.89
CA VAL A 166 2.54 -7.49 -9.56
C VAL A 166 1.66 -8.09 -8.47
N ARG A 167 0.37 -7.79 -8.46
CA ARG A 167 -0.61 -8.36 -7.54
C ARG A 167 -0.65 -9.88 -7.61
N THR A 168 -0.76 -10.43 -8.83
CA THR A 168 -0.78 -11.88 -9.05
C THR A 168 0.50 -12.54 -8.56
N LEU A 169 1.66 -11.95 -8.86
CA LEU A 169 2.95 -12.42 -8.39
C LEU A 169 3.02 -12.43 -6.85
N GLY A 170 2.64 -11.33 -6.20
CA GLY A 170 2.67 -11.25 -4.74
C GLY A 170 1.78 -12.32 -4.08
N ARG A 171 0.54 -12.48 -4.57
CA ARG A 171 -0.39 -13.51 -4.07
C ARG A 171 0.09 -14.92 -4.35
N TYR A 172 0.67 -15.18 -5.52
CA TYR A 172 1.24 -16.48 -5.85
C TYR A 172 2.37 -16.85 -4.89
N LEU A 173 3.32 -15.94 -4.64
CA LEU A 173 4.43 -16.17 -3.72
C LEU A 173 3.97 -16.36 -2.27
N ALA A 174 2.97 -15.59 -1.83
CA ALA A 174 2.36 -15.78 -0.52
C ALA A 174 1.70 -17.16 -0.41
N ALA A 175 0.96 -17.60 -1.42
CA ALA A 175 0.35 -18.94 -1.44
C ALA A 175 1.38 -20.09 -1.38
N GLU A 176 2.63 -19.87 -1.86
CA GLU A 176 3.76 -20.78 -1.68
C GLU A 176 4.37 -20.74 -0.25
N GLY A 177 3.80 -19.94 0.66
CA GLY A 177 4.29 -19.78 2.03
C GLY A 177 5.42 -18.76 2.19
N ARG A 178 5.72 -17.95 1.17
CA ARG A 178 6.73 -16.89 1.25
C ARG A 178 6.17 -15.65 1.97
N THR A 179 7.06 -14.84 2.50
CA THR A 179 6.71 -13.55 3.08
C THR A 179 6.73 -12.48 2.00
N VAL A 180 5.62 -11.76 1.79
CA VAL A 180 5.54 -10.66 0.83
C VAL A 180 5.23 -9.37 1.58
N PHE A 181 6.14 -8.39 1.50
CA PHE A 181 6.02 -7.08 2.12
C PHE A 181 6.16 -6.00 1.06
N LEU A 182 5.09 -5.24 0.83
CA LEU A 182 5.07 -4.22 -0.21
C LEU A 182 4.51 -2.89 0.30
N SER A 183 5.12 -1.79 -0.09
CA SER A 183 4.58 -0.46 0.13
C SER A 183 3.73 -0.01 -1.05
N SER A 184 2.75 0.82 -0.77
CA SER A 184 2.01 1.56 -1.79
C SER A 184 1.37 2.82 -1.18
N HIS A 185 1.10 3.79 -2.04
CA HIS A 185 0.21 4.92 -1.76
C HIS A 185 -1.15 4.75 -2.46
N LEU A 186 -1.35 3.70 -3.27
CA LEU A 186 -2.59 3.38 -3.97
C LEU A 186 -3.45 2.46 -3.10
N MET A 187 -4.41 3.05 -2.36
CA MET A 187 -5.26 2.34 -1.40
C MET A 187 -6.15 1.30 -2.08
N SER A 188 -6.72 1.63 -3.24
CA SER A 188 -7.58 0.72 -4.01
C SER A 188 -6.85 -0.56 -4.43
N GLU A 189 -5.60 -0.44 -4.87
CA GLU A 189 -4.78 -1.60 -5.22
C GLU A 189 -4.39 -2.41 -3.98
N MET A 190 -4.10 -1.73 -2.88
CA MET A 190 -3.74 -2.38 -1.63
C MET A 190 -4.91 -3.18 -1.03
N ALA A 191 -6.14 -2.62 -1.09
CA ALA A 191 -7.35 -3.30 -0.65
C ALA A 191 -7.60 -4.65 -1.35
N ILE A 192 -7.15 -4.77 -2.62
CA ILE A 192 -7.33 -5.99 -3.42
C ILE A 192 -6.12 -6.92 -3.31
N THR A 193 -4.94 -6.40 -2.99
CA THR A 193 -3.67 -7.15 -3.04
C THR A 193 -3.30 -7.72 -1.69
N ALA A 194 -3.41 -6.94 -0.62
CA ALA A 194 -2.93 -7.29 0.70
C ALA A 194 -3.94 -8.11 1.51
N ASP A 195 -3.45 -9.00 2.36
CA ASP A 195 -4.20 -9.71 3.39
C ASP A 195 -4.12 -8.96 4.72
N GLN A 196 -2.95 -8.38 5.01
CA GLN A 196 -2.63 -7.63 6.21
C GLN A 196 -2.18 -6.21 5.84
N LEU A 197 -2.47 -5.25 6.70
CA LEU A 197 -2.00 -3.87 6.58
C LEU A 197 -1.20 -3.45 7.80
N ILE A 198 -0.20 -2.60 7.55
CA ILE A 198 0.48 -1.79 8.55
C ILE A 198 0.39 -0.35 8.04
N VAL A 199 -0.28 0.53 8.76
CA VAL A 199 -0.43 1.95 8.41
C VAL A 199 0.55 2.75 9.25
N ILE A 200 1.43 3.52 8.59
CA ILE A 200 2.43 4.36 9.23
C ILE A 200 2.18 5.84 8.92
N GLY A 201 2.30 6.71 9.94
CA GLY A 201 2.25 8.17 9.82
C GLY A 201 3.30 8.80 10.73
N ARG A 202 4.02 9.81 10.24
CA ARG A 202 5.08 10.53 10.98
C ARG A 202 6.04 9.62 11.74
N GLY A 203 6.44 8.51 11.12
CA GLY A 203 7.36 7.55 11.70
C GLY A 203 6.76 6.58 12.72
N LYS A 204 5.45 6.62 13.00
CA LYS A 204 4.77 5.75 13.96
C LYS A 204 3.74 4.86 13.29
N ILE A 205 3.53 3.66 13.82
CA ILE A 205 2.42 2.81 13.37
C ILE A 205 1.12 3.37 13.95
N ILE A 206 0.17 3.67 13.06
CA ILE A 206 -1.18 4.16 13.41
C ILE A 206 -2.08 2.97 13.71
N THR A 207 -2.07 1.96 12.84
CA THR A 207 -2.83 0.72 12.99
C THR A 207 -2.18 -0.41 12.22
N SER A 208 -2.50 -1.65 12.61
CA SER A 208 -2.10 -2.84 11.87
C SER A 208 -3.12 -3.96 12.07
N GLY A 209 -3.30 -4.81 11.06
CA GLY A 209 -4.22 -5.95 11.11
C GLY A 209 -4.72 -6.37 9.75
N PRO A 210 -5.67 -7.33 9.69
CA PRO A 210 -6.34 -7.71 8.45
C PRO A 210 -6.97 -6.50 7.74
N VAL A 211 -6.88 -6.45 6.42
CA VAL A 211 -7.41 -5.32 5.61
C VAL A 211 -8.85 -5.00 5.99
N GLN A 212 -9.71 -6.01 6.06
CA GLN A 212 -11.13 -5.82 6.36
C GLN A 212 -11.34 -5.27 7.78
N SER A 213 -10.58 -5.75 8.76
CA SER A 213 -10.67 -5.26 10.14
C SER A 213 -10.28 -3.79 10.26
N VAL A 214 -9.28 -3.33 9.49
CA VAL A 214 -8.87 -1.92 9.44
C VAL A 214 -9.97 -1.05 8.83
N ILE A 215 -10.63 -1.53 7.76
CA ILE A 215 -11.75 -0.84 7.12
C ILE A 215 -12.93 -0.73 8.09
N ASP A 216 -13.35 -1.86 8.69
CA ASP A 216 -14.54 -1.93 9.56
C ASP A 216 -14.37 -1.08 10.83
N ALA A 217 -13.16 -1.07 11.41
CA ALA A 217 -12.88 -0.29 12.63
C ALA A 217 -12.91 1.23 12.42
N THR A 218 -12.70 1.70 11.18
CA THR A 218 -12.46 3.12 10.92
C THR A 218 -13.65 3.83 10.28
N ALA A 219 -14.32 3.19 9.36
CA ALA A 219 -15.27 3.88 8.48
C ALA A 219 -16.71 3.38 8.56
N GLY A 220 -16.97 2.26 9.25
CA GLY A 220 -18.32 1.70 9.42
C GLY A 220 -19.03 1.40 8.10
N THR A 221 -20.13 0.68 8.18
CA THR A 221 -21.02 0.50 7.02
C THR A 221 -21.94 1.72 6.91
N SER A 222 -22.07 2.32 5.74
CA SER A 222 -23.08 3.32 5.45
C SER A 222 -24.11 2.77 4.47
N VAL A 223 -25.32 3.30 4.51
CA VAL A 223 -26.38 2.94 3.54
C VAL A 223 -26.78 4.19 2.80
N THR A 224 -26.63 4.17 1.48
CA THR A 224 -27.15 5.23 0.62
C THR A 224 -28.62 4.97 0.35
N VAL A 225 -29.46 5.96 0.64
CA VAL A 225 -30.89 5.90 0.49
C VAL A 225 -31.36 7.05 -0.38
N ARG A 226 -32.06 6.75 -1.48
CA ARG A 226 -32.72 7.77 -2.30
C ARG A 226 -34.23 7.64 -2.11
N THR A 227 -34.86 8.72 -1.69
CA THR A 227 -36.31 8.79 -1.45
C THR A 227 -36.83 10.21 -1.64
N PRO A 228 -38.06 10.41 -2.18
CA PRO A 228 -38.66 11.74 -2.22
C PRO A 228 -39.04 12.32 -0.85
N ARG A 229 -39.13 11.46 0.19
CA ARG A 229 -39.47 11.84 1.58
C ARG A 229 -38.25 11.70 2.49
N ALA A 230 -37.10 12.24 2.05
CA ALA A 230 -35.83 12.07 2.76
C ALA A 230 -35.83 12.62 4.19
N SER A 231 -36.40 13.82 4.39
CA SER A 231 -36.47 14.44 5.73
C SER A 231 -37.29 13.60 6.73
N GLU A 232 -38.42 13.08 6.28
CA GLU A 232 -39.28 12.25 7.11
C GLU A 232 -38.63 10.90 7.45
N LEU A 233 -37.98 10.27 6.47
CA LEU A 233 -37.24 9.02 6.71
C LEU A 233 -36.08 9.28 7.68
N ALA A 234 -35.35 10.41 7.54
CA ALA A 234 -34.29 10.77 8.44
C ALA A 234 -34.78 10.91 9.89
N GLU A 235 -35.90 11.59 10.13
CA GLU A 235 -36.50 11.72 11.47
C GLU A 235 -36.86 10.36 12.10
N LEU A 236 -37.37 9.42 11.30
CA LEU A 236 -37.74 8.07 11.75
C LEU A 236 -36.52 7.18 12.09
N LEU A 237 -35.36 7.49 11.52
CA LEU A 237 -34.14 6.71 11.73
C LEU A 237 -33.22 7.30 12.81
N VAL A 238 -33.54 8.49 13.35
CA VAL A 238 -32.75 9.10 14.44
C VAL A 238 -32.81 8.21 15.68
N SER A 239 -31.65 7.70 16.09
CA SER A 239 -31.48 6.96 17.33
C SER A 239 -30.01 7.04 17.77
N ASP A 240 -29.72 6.60 19.02
CA ASP A 240 -28.34 6.59 19.53
C ASP A 240 -27.42 5.77 18.63
N GLY A 241 -26.32 6.38 18.21
CA GLY A 241 -25.32 5.77 17.34
C GLY A 241 -25.62 5.85 15.83
N VAL A 242 -26.75 6.46 15.42
CA VAL A 242 -27.08 6.69 14.00
C VAL A 242 -26.67 8.08 13.58
N SER A 243 -25.90 8.18 12.50
CA SER A 243 -25.59 9.44 11.85
C SER A 243 -26.18 9.50 10.46
N ILE A 244 -26.85 10.59 10.13
CA ILE A 244 -27.50 10.80 8.84
C ILE A 244 -26.96 12.08 8.23
N SER A 245 -26.50 12.02 7.00
CA SER A 245 -26.08 13.18 6.22
C SER A 245 -26.80 13.20 4.88
N ALA A 246 -27.20 14.39 4.41
CA ALA A 246 -27.78 14.61 3.10
C ALA A 246 -26.73 15.28 2.21
N SER A 247 -26.39 14.65 1.10
CA SER A 247 -25.45 15.20 0.09
C SER A 247 -26.18 15.93 -1.04
N GLU A 248 -27.40 15.52 -1.35
CA GLU A 248 -28.26 16.10 -2.37
C GLU A 248 -29.73 16.01 -1.90
N PRO A 249 -30.64 16.82 -2.47
CA PRO A 249 -32.07 16.65 -2.22
C PRO A 249 -32.55 15.23 -2.53
N GLY A 250 -33.13 14.56 -1.55
CA GLY A 250 -33.64 13.20 -1.69
C GLY A 250 -32.61 12.09 -1.52
N LEU A 251 -31.34 12.40 -1.27
CA LEU A 251 -30.26 11.42 -1.07
C LEU A 251 -29.71 11.51 0.36
N LEU A 252 -29.81 10.42 1.10
CA LEU A 252 -29.30 10.27 2.46
C LEU A 252 -28.17 9.26 2.50
N ALA A 253 -27.14 9.56 3.28
CA ALA A 253 -26.15 8.57 3.73
C ALA A 253 -26.39 8.31 5.23
N VAL A 254 -26.79 7.10 5.56
CA VAL A 254 -27.14 6.65 6.91
C VAL A 254 -26.04 5.71 7.40
N ARG A 255 -25.47 6.00 8.59
CA ARG A 255 -24.50 5.14 9.26
C ARG A 255 -25.05 4.65 10.60
N GLY A 256 -24.62 3.47 11.02
CA GLY A 256 -25.04 2.88 12.29
C GLY A 256 -26.34 2.07 12.20
N VAL A 257 -26.93 1.92 11.01
CA VAL A 257 -28.16 1.13 10.77
C VAL A 257 -27.98 0.24 9.55
N GLU A 258 -28.45 -0.98 9.63
CA GLU A 258 -28.47 -1.91 8.50
C GLU A 258 -29.54 -1.54 7.47
N SER A 259 -29.28 -1.85 6.21
CA SER A 259 -30.22 -1.58 5.11
C SER A 259 -31.57 -2.27 5.29
N SER A 260 -31.62 -3.43 5.92
CA SER A 260 -32.84 -4.15 6.27
C SER A 260 -33.76 -3.31 7.17
N VAL A 261 -33.19 -2.74 8.24
CA VAL A 261 -33.94 -1.90 9.20
C VAL A 261 -34.47 -0.63 8.53
N ILE A 262 -33.66 -0.01 7.66
CA ILE A 262 -34.08 1.18 6.89
C ILE A 262 -35.24 0.80 5.96
N GLY A 263 -35.11 -0.31 5.24
CA GLY A 263 -36.15 -0.80 4.33
C GLY A 263 -37.47 -1.11 5.04
N GLU A 264 -37.42 -1.80 6.18
CA GLU A 264 -38.61 -2.10 7.00
C GLU A 264 -39.25 -0.84 7.60
N THR A 265 -38.43 0.13 8.04
CA THR A 265 -38.96 1.40 8.56
C THR A 265 -39.66 2.19 7.45
N ALA A 266 -39.05 2.29 6.29
CA ALA A 266 -39.68 2.92 5.12
C ALA A 266 -40.98 2.26 4.74
N ALA A 267 -41.04 0.92 4.68
CA ALA A 267 -42.21 0.15 4.33
C ALA A 267 -43.34 0.37 5.35
N ARG A 268 -43.08 0.35 6.64
CA ARG A 268 -44.07 0.59 7.71
C ARG A 268 -44.73 1.97 7.62
N HIS A 269 -43.99 2.98 7.10
CA HIS A 269 -44.49 4.34 6.97
C HIS A 269 -44.90 4.71 5.53
N GLY A 270 -44.95 3.73 4.64
CA GLY A 270 -45.38 3.95 3.24
C GLY A 270 -44.44 4.88 2.48
N ILE A 271 -43.16 4.91 2.83
CA ILE A 271 -42.12 5.73 2.18
C ILE A 271 -41.51 4.93 1.02
N ALA A 272 -41.70 5.44 -0.22
CA ALA A 272 -41.08 4.83 -1.38
C ALA A 272 -39.54 5.04 -1.38
N LEU A 273 -38.80 3.96 -1.57
CA LEU A 273 -37.33 4.02 -1.74
C LEU A 273 -37.03 3.81 -3.23
N HIS A 274 -36.26 4.74 -3.80
CA HIS A 274 -35.76 4.64 -5.17
C HIS A 274 -34.42 3.92 -5.20
N GLU A 275 -33.63 4.05 -4.13
CA GLU A 275 -32.36 3.33 -3.95
C GLU A 275 -32.18 2.99 -2.46
N LEU A 276 -31.65 1.82 -2.19
CA LEU A 276 -31.24 1.36 -0.86
C LEU A 276 -29.99 0.49 -1.03
N ILE A 277 -28.83 1.15 -0.97
CA ILE A 277 -27.55 0.52 -1.32
C ILE A 277 -26.64 0.54 -0.10
N PRO A 278 -26.31 -0.64 0.47
CA PRO A 278 -25.27 -0.70 1.49
C PRO A 278 -23.92 -0.37 0.85
N VAL A 279 -23.27 0.69 1.34
CA VAL A 279 -21.95 1.13 0.91
C VAL A 279 -20.96 0.66 1.96
N ARG A 280 -20.10 -0.27 1.59
CA ARG A 280 -18.96 -0.63 2.42
C ARG A 280 -17.92 0.47 2.31
N ALA A 281 -17.39 0.89 3.44
CA ALA A 281 -16.29 1.83 3.46
C ALA A 281 -15.12 1.31 2.62
N SER A 282 -14.50 2.19 1.89
CA SER A 282 -13.29 1.88 1.14
C SER A 282 -12.07 1.96 2.06
N LEU A 283 -10.97 1.27 1.70
CA LEU A 283 -9.70 1.45 2.39
C LEU A 283 -9.21 2.90 2.31
N GLU A 284 -9.58 3.62 1.25
CA GLU A 284 -9.25 5.03 1.07
C GLU A 284 -9.92 5.91 2.13
N GLU A 285 -11.23 5.73 2.36
CA GLU A 285 -11.97 6.44 3.42
C GLU A 285 -11.42 6.11 4.81
N ALA A 286 -11.15 4.83 5.08
CA ALA A 286 -10.54 4.39 6.32
C ALA A 286 -9.16 5.04 6.52
N TYR A 287 -8.32 5.03 5.49
CA TYR A 287 -7.00 5.64 5.53
C TYR A 287 -7.06 7.16 5.75
N MET A 288 -7.92 7.88 5.04
CA MET A 288 -8.10 9.33 5.22
C MET A 288 -8.53 9.68 6.64
N THR A 289 -9.43 8.89 7.22
CA THR A 289 -9.87 9.06 8.62
C THR A 289 -8.71 8.82 9.60
N LEU A 290 -7.94 7.75 9.41
CA LEU A 290 -6.79 7.41 10.25
C LEU A 290 -5.65 8.44 10.17
N THR A 291 -5.47 9.06 9.01
CA THR A 291 -4.35 9.97 8.77
C THR A 291 -4.72 11.45 8.79
N ALA A 292 -5.96 11.82 9.10
CA ALA A 292 -6.44 13.20 9.11
C ALA A 292 -5.61 14.16 9.99
N GLY A 293 -4.95 13.64 11.07
CA GLY A 293 -4.03 14.38 11.94
C GLY A 293 -2.55 14.24 11.57
N GLU A 294 -2.19 13.43 10.55
CA GLU A 294 -0.82 12.95 10.30
C GLU A 294 -0.19 13.49 9.01
N VAL A 295 -0.89 14.34 8.24
CA VAL A 295 -0.38 14.89 6.98
C VAL A 295 0.56 16.06 7.25
N GLU A 296 1.82 15.94 6.82
CA GLU A 296 2.90 16.95 7.02
C GLU A 296 2.72 18.20 6.13
N TYR A 297 1.95 18.10 5.05
CA TYR A 297 1.71 19.18 4.07
C TYR A 297 0.22 19.31 3.76
N THR A 298 -0.45 20.23 4.45
CA THR A 298 -1.75 20.74 4.01
C THR A 298 -1.50 21.85 2.99
N SER A 299 -1.90 21.66 1.73
CA SER A 299 -2.00 22.76 0.79
C SER A 299 -3.15 23.68 1.22
N THR A 300 -2.83 24.77 1.91
CA THR A 300 -3.77 25.87 2.08
C THR A 300 -3.99 26.49 0.70
N ALA A 301 -5.14 26.22 0.10
CA ALA A 301 -5.63 26.99 -1.04
C ALA A 301 -5.90 28.42 -0.52
N SER A 302 -4.88 29.26 -0.64
CA SER A 302 -4.97 30.70 -0.40
C SER A 302 -5.87 31.29 -1.48
N GLY A 303 -7.09 31.68 -1.12
CA GLY A 303 -7.99 32.46 -1.97
C GLY A 303 -7.33 33.76 -2.35
N ALA A 304 -6.98 33.90 -3.62
CA ALA A 304 -6.62 35.20 -4.21
C ALA A 304 -7.88 36.05 -4.30
N THR A 305 -8.06 36.94 -3.34
CA THR A 305 -8.98 38.05 -3.44
C THR A 305 -8.32 39.07 -4.39
N THR A 306 -8.77 39.15 -5.61
CA THR A 306 -8.51 40.27 -6.51
C THR A 306 -9.16 41.52 -5.93
N GLN A 307 -8.37 42.44 -5.41
CA GLN A 307 -8.79 43.83 -5.18
C GLN A 307 -8.62 44.59 -6.49
N ASP A 308 -9.73 44.89 -7.16
CA ASP A 308 -9.83 45.96 -8.12
C ASP A 308 -9.69 47.28 -7.37
N GLY A 309 -8.62 48.04 -7.63
CA GLY A 309 -8.46 49.42 -7.23
C GLY A 309 -8.78 50.34 -8.40
N PRO A 310 -9.45 51.47 -8.19
CA PRO A 310 -9.89 52.32 -9.28
C PRO A 310 -8.74 53.14 -9.86
N LEU A 311 -8.78 53.28 -11.19
CA LEU A 311 -7.98 54.25 -11.98
C LEU A 311 -8.36 55.66 -11.62
N ALA A 312 -7.38 56.49 -11.32
CA ALA A 312 -7.38 57.93 -11.47
C ALA A 312 -6.05 58.39 -12.06
#